data_6896fe37c0100973cbaa5256e8bcc943
#
_entry.id   6896fe37c0100973cbaa5256e8bcc943
#
_cell.length_a   1.000
_cell.length_b   1.000
_cell.length_c   1.000
_cell.angle_alpha   90.00
_cell.angle_beta   90.00
_cell.angle_gamma   90.00
#
_symmetry.space_group_name_H-M   'P 1'
#
loop_
_entity.id
_entity.type
_entity.pdbx_description
1 polymer ?
#
loop_
_entity_poly.entity_id
_entity_poly.type
_entity_poly.pdbx_seq_one_letter_code
_entity_poly.pdbx_strand_id
1 'polypeptide(L)'
;MRARHSILFLLISLGIVVAFVLDIMWGSVSLPASNVIDTLLGHGEHTTTSYVVLNFRLPKALTSLIAGAGISIAGLQMQTLFRNPLADTSILGINSGAGVGVAIYTMAYTLFPSLLSTAGVADTWGIILAACIGALSVLLMISAVSSRLHDIVSVLIVGVMIGFLASSVISILQYFSDEETLKTYLIWSFGSVAGTTWRQLQLMLPVVLVGLFAALLMPKQMNALGLGENYARSVGTNIRLVRRLLIVITSIITGCITAFTGPIAFLGMAVPHFVRLLFRTADHHILVPATILSGSFLLLVCDLLTQAPGHQFVLPINAITSLLGAPVVILVLLGNKRKRDAFK
;
A
#
# COMPACT_ATOMS: atom_id res chain seq x y z
N MET A 1 20.32 12.87 20.61
CA MET A 1 19.42 12.02 19.80
C MET A 1 18.11 12.73 19.42
N ARG A 2 17.39 13.39 20.36
CA ARG A 2 16.09 14.06 20.08
C ARG A 2 16.18 15.13 18.98
N ALA A 3 17.17 16.02 19.00
CA ALA A 3 17.35 17.06 17.98
C ALA A 3 17.52 16.49 16.56
N ARG A 4 18.27 15.38 16.41
CA ARG A 4 18.44 14.71 15.13
C ARG A 4 17.13 14.15 14.59
N HIS A 5 16.31 13.50 15.42
CA HIS A 5 15.01 12.96 15.00
C HIS A 5 14.07 14.09 14.57
N SER A 6 14.03 15.22 15.32
CA SER A 6 13.22 16.38 14.95
C SER A 6 13.63 16.98 13.60
N ILE A 7 14.93 17.09 13.32
CA ILE A 7 15.43 17.55 12.02
C ILE A 7 15.01 16.60 10.91
N LEU A 8 15.11 15.27 11.12
CA LEU A 8 14.69 14.28 10.11
C LEU A 8 13.18 14.35 9.83
N PHE A 9 12.35 14.49 10.87
CA PHE A 9 10.92 14.70 10.69
C PHE A 9 10.62 15.96 9.88
N LEU A 10 11.31 17.07 10.19
CA LEU A 10 11.16 18.33 9.44
C LEU A 10 11.55 18.16 7.97
N LEU A 11 12.70 17.53 7.69
CA LEU A 11 13.17 17.29 6.33
C LEU A 11 12.22 16.41 5.52
N ILE A 12 11.70 15.32 6.12
CA ILE A 12 10.74 14.46 5.45
C ILE A 12 9.43 15.22 5.19
N SER A 13 8.92 15.98 6.16
CA SER A 13 7.70 16.77 6.00
C SER A 13 7.87 17.84 4.92
N LEU A 14 9.02 18.54 4.87
CA LEU A 14 9.33 19.47 3.80
C LEU A 14 9.42 18.74 2.44
N GLY A 15 10.06 17.57 2.41
CA GLY A 15 10.12 16.71 1.23
C GLY A 15 8.73 16.30 0.71
N ILE A 16 7.80 15.97 1.61
CA ILE A 16 6.40 15.67 1.25
C ILE A 16 5.75 16.88 0.58
N VAL A 17 5.89 18.07 1.17
CA VAL A 17 5.29 19.29 0.60
C VAL A 17 5.86 19.56 -0.79
N VAL A 18 7.17 19.48 -0.95
CA VAL A 18 7.84 19.68 -2.24
C VAL A 18 7.40 18.63 -3.26
N ALA A 19 7.41 17.33 -2.88
CA ALA A 19 7.00 16.25 -3.77
C ALA A 19 5.52 16.37 -4.17
N PHE A 20 4.65 16.76 -3.22
CA PHE A 20 3.21 16.96 -3.47
C PHE A 20 2.97 18.11 -4.45
N VAL A 21 3.64 19.24 -4.27
CA VAL A 21 3.55 20.38 -5.19
C VAL A 21 4.08 19.99 -6.56
N LEU A 22 5.21 19.32 -6.63
CA LEU A 22 5.78 18.84 -7.89
C LEU A 22 4.84 17.85 -8.59
N ASP A 23 4.19 16.96 -7.85
CA ASP A 23 3.27 15.97 -8.40
C ASP A 23 2.00 16.62 -9.00
N ILE A 24 1.53 17.74 -8.42
CA ILE A 24 0.45 18.54 -9.00
C ILE A 24 0.93 19.33 -10.22
N MET A 25 2.15 19.87 -10.18
CA MET A 25 2.72 20.63 -11.30
C MET A 25 3.09 19.76 -12.49
N TRP A 26 3.50 18.51 -12.21
CA TRP A 26 4.02 17.56 -13.21
C TRP A 26 2.92 16.60 -13.66
N GLY A 27 2.89 16.26 -14.95
CA GLY A 27 1.91 15.33 -15.49
C GLY A 27 2.10 15.10 -16.99
N SER A 28 1.37 14.13 -17.54
CA SER A 28 1.39 13.80 -18.98
C SER A 28 1.02 14.98 -19.90
N VAL A 29 0.20 15.91 -19.41
CA VAL A 29 -0.14 17.15 -20.08
C VAL A 29 0.71 18.27 -19.48
N SER A 30 1.50 18.96 -20.32
CA SER A 30 2.27 20.14 -19.89
C SER A 30 1.32 21.32 -19.63
N LEU A 31 1.28 21.79 -18.39
CA LEU A 31 0.51 22.98 -17.99
C LEU A 31 1.47 24.07 -17.55
N PRO A 32 1.22 25.35 -17.88
CA PRO A 32 2.03 26.45 -17.38
C PRO A 32 2.00 26.51 -15.85
N ALA A 33 3.16 26.61 -15.20
CA ALA A 33 3.28 26.60 -13.75
C ALA A 33 2.48 27.74 -13.09
N SER A 34 2.43 28.93 -13.72
CA SER A 34 1.59 30.04 -13.27
C SER A 34 0.14 29.66 -13.12
N ASN A 35 -0.45 29.03 -14.15
CA ASN A 35 -1.86 28.64 -14.15
C ASN A 35 -2.19 27.58 -13.11
N VAL A 36 -1.24 26.67 -12.83
CA VAL A 36 -1.39 25.67 -11.76
C VAL A 36 -1.39 26.35 -10.38
N ILE A 37 -0.48 27.30 -10.16
CA ILE A 37 -0.38 28.07 -8.90
C ILE A 37 -1.64 28.93 -8.72
N ASP A 38 -2.06 29.65 -9.74
CA ASP A 38 -3.28 30.49 -9.69
C ASP A 38 -4.52 29.64 -9.37
N THR A 39 -4.61 28.43 -9.96
CA THR A 39 -5.68 27.47 -9.65
C THR A 39 -5.67 27.05 -8.18
N LEU A 40 -4.49 26.71 -7.63
CA LEU A 40 -4.35 26.29 -6.23
C LEU A 40 -4.63 27.43 -5.24
N LEU A 41 -4.35 28.67 -5.62
CA LEU A 41 -4.65 29.86 -4.83
C LEU A 41 -6.12 30.33 -4.96
N GLY A 42 -6.92 29.67 -5.77
CA GLY A 42 -8.33 30.02 -5.99
C GLY A 42 -8.55 31.19 -6.95
N HIS A 43 -7.52 31.66 -7.63
CA HIS A 43 -7.59 32.71 -8.64
C HIS A 43 -7.73 32.16 -10.08
N GLY A 44 -7.79 30.83 -10.24
CA GLY A 44 -7.93 30.19 -11.55
C GLY A 44 -9.31 30.44 -12.14
N GLU A 45 -9.37 31.07 -13.31
CA GLU A 45 -10.58 31.09 -14.13
C GLU A 45 -11.00 29.64 -14.43
N HIS A 46 -12.29 29.41 -14.78
CA HIS A 46 -12.83 28.11 -15.20
C HIS A 46 -12.22 27.64 -16.53
N THR A 47 -10.94 27.33 -16.49
CA THR A 47 -10.14 26.91 -17.64
C THR A 47 -9.97 25.39 -17.63
N THR A 48 -9.61 24.81 -18.77
CA THR A 48 -9.23 23.39 -18.89
C THR A 48 -8.11 23.04 -17.88
N THR A 49 -7.20 23.99 -17.61
CA THR A 49 -6.12 23.80 -16.61
C THR A 49 -6.69 23.60 -15.21
N SER A 50 -7.60 24.46 -14.76
CA SER A 50 -8.24 24.33 -13.43
C SER A 50 -8.97 23.01 -13.30
N TYR A 51 -9.68 22.59 -14.35
CA TYR A 51 -10.38 21.30 -14.37
C TYR A 51 -9.41 20.12 -14.21
N VAL A 52 -8.30 20.10 -14.96
CA VAL A 52 -7.31 19.04 -14.88
C VAL A 52 -6.62 18.99 -13.52
N VAL A 53 -6.23 20.14 -12.99
CA VAL A 53 -5.56 20.24 -11.68
C VAL A 53 -6.47 19.76 -10.57
N LEU A 54 -7.69 20.27 -10.50
CA LEU A 54 -8.59 19.99 -9.37
C LEU A 54 -9.25 18.61 -9.44
N ASN A 55 -9.54 18.08 -10.65
CA ASN A 55 -10.29 16.83 -10.77
C ASN A 55 -9.42 15.59 -11.05
N PHE A 56 -8.18 15.77 -11.49
CA PHE A 56 -7.28 14.64 -11.77
C PHE A 56 -5.99 14.69 -10.94
N ARG A 57 -5.24 15.79 -10.98
CA ARG A 57 -3.93 15.84 -10.33
C ARG A 57 -4.01 15.88 -8.81
N LEU A 58 -4.90 16.68 -8.28
CA LEU A 58 -5.06 16.81 -6.82
C LEU A 58 -5.59 15.52 -6.16
N PRO A 59 -6.65 14.84 -6.66
CA PRO A 59 -7.06 13.54 -6.14
C PRO A 59 -5.95 12.48 -6.25
N LYS A 60 -5.20 12.45 -7.37
CA LYS A 60 -4.07 11.56 -7.59
C LYS A 60 -2.97 11.76 -6.53
N ALA A 61 -2.51 13.00 -6.33
CA ALA A 61 -1.48 13.34 -5.35
C ALA A 61 -1.91 12.99 -3.91
N LEU A 62 -3.16 13.27 -3.55
CA LEU A 62 -3.73 12.88 -2.26
C LEU A 62 -3.82 11.36 -2.11
N THR A 63 -4.18 10.64 -3.18
CA THR A 63 -4.19 9.17 -3.18
C THR A 63 -2.80 8.61 -2.95
N SER A 64 -1.77 9.14 -3.64
CA SER A 64 -0.38 8.75 -3.46
C SER A 64 0.09 8.97 -2.02
N LEU A 65 -0.23 10.13 -1.43
CA LEU A 65 0.12 10.45 -0.06
C LEU A 65 -0.49 9.45 0.93
N ILE A 66 -1.79 9.16 0.81
CA ILE A 66 -2.53 8.31 1.75
C ILE A 66 -2.20 6.84 1.54
N ALA A 67 -2.10 6.38 0.30
CA ALA A 67 -1.73 5.00 -0.01
C ALA A 67 -0.28 4.70 0.43
N GLY A 68 0.64 5.64 0.21
CA GLY A 68 2.01 5.53 0.68
C GLY A 68 2.11 5.39 2.19
N ALA A 69 1.39 6.22 2.95
CA ALA A 69 1.29 6.13 4.41
C ALA A 69 0.74 4.76 4.85
N GLY A 70 -0.40 4.36 4.27
CA GLY A 70 -1.12 3.15 4.67
C GLY A 70 -0.35 1.87 4.40
N ILE A 71 0.18 1.69 3.19
CA ILE A 71 0.92 0.47 2.83
C ILE A 71 2.21 0.37 3.65
N SER A 72 2.91 1.48 3.86
CA SER A 72 4.17 1.46 4.61
C SER A 72 3.97 1.11 6.08
N ILE A 73 2.94 1.66 6.74
CA ILE A 73 2.65 1.31 8.13
C ILE A 73 2.14 -0.12 8.25
N ALA A 74 1.33 -0.59 7.31
CA ALA A 74 0.89 -1.96 7.23
C ALA A 74 2.10 -2.93 7.12
N GLY A 75 3.09 -2.59 6.31
CA GLY A 75 4.36 -3.32 6.23
C GLY A 75 5.14 -3.33 7.55
N LEU A 76 5.27 -2.18 8.24
CA LEU A 76 5.92 -2.11 9.55
C LEU A 76 5.21 -3.01 10.59
N GLN A 77 3.89 -3.03 10.58
CA GLN A 77 3.09 -3.90 11.46
C GLN A 77 3.35 -5.38 11.16
N MET A 78 3.42 -5.77 9.89
CA MET A 78 3.74 -7.15 9.50
C MET A 78 5.15 -7.55 9.88
N GLN A 79 6.15 -6.69 9.65
CA GLN A 79 7.52 -6.95 10.07
C GLN A 79 7.63 -7.14 11.59
N THR A 80 6.88 -6.38 12.36
CA THR A 80 6.85 -6.50 13.83
C THR A 80 6.13 -7.76 14.28
N LEU A 81 4.99 -8.06 13.68
CA LEU A 81 4.16 -9.23 13.99
C LEU A 81 4.91 -10.54 13.75
N PHE A 82 5.53 -10.68 12.57
CA PHE A 82 6.28 -11.87 12.18
C PHE A 82 7.72 -11.86 12.67
N ARG A 83 8.17 -10.76 13.30
CA ARG A 83 9.58 -10.53 13.68
C ARG A 83 10.54 -10.84 12.53
N ASN A 84 10.08 -10.54 11.34
CA ASN A 84 10.79 -10.77 10.09
C ASN A 84 10.88 -9.46 9.32
N PRO A 85 12.09 -8.93 9.10
CA PRO A 85 12.25 -7.65 8.40
C PRO A 85 11.82 -7.72 6.92
N LEU A 86 11.67 -8.90 6.35
CA LEU A 86 11.23 -9.11 4.97
C LEU A 86 9.70 -9.34 4.86
N ALA A 87 8.98 -9.32 5.99
CA ALA A 87 7.54 -9.47 5.95
C ALA A 87 6.89 -8.23 5.31
N ASP A 88 5.91 -8.48 4.48
CA ASP A 88 5.09 -7.48 3.79
C ASP A 88 3.61 -7.85 3.85
N THR A 89 2.74 -6.94 3.48
CA THR A 89 1.28 -7.13 3.46
C THR A 89 0.83 -8.23 2.50
N SER A 90 1.60 -8.46 1.42
CA SER A 90 1.36 -9.52 0.45
C SER A 90 1.42 -10.93 1.05
N ILE A 91 2.18 -11.12 2.13
CA ILE A 91 2.35 -12.43 2.80
C ILE A 91 1.04 -12.96 3.40
N LEU A 92 0.14 -12.07 3.82
CA LEU A 92 -1.19 -12.47 4.30
C LEU A 92 -2.16 -12.85 3.18
N GLY A 93 -1.76 -12.72 1.91
CA GLY A 93 -2.60 -13.05 0.76
C GLY A 93 -3.76 -12.08 0.51
N ILE A 94 -3.80 -10.91 1.18
CA ILE A 94 -4.91 -9.96 1.06
C ILE A 94 -4.97 -9.36 -0.34
N ASN A 95 -3.81 -8.97 -0.89
CA ASN A 95 -3.70 -8.49 -2.26
C ASN A 95 -4.12 -9.59 -3.27
N SER A 96 -3.75 -10.84 -2.99
CA SER A 96 -4.16 -11.99 -3.81
C SER A 96 -5.66 -12.22 -3.75
N GLY A 97 -6.28 -12.06 -2.57
CA GLY A 97 -7.73 -12.11 -2.41
C GLY A 97 -8.44 -11.03 -3.21
N ALA A 98 -7.95 -9.77 -3.13
CA ALA A 98 -8.46 -8.69 -3.97
C ALA A 98 -8.35 -9.04 -5.47
N GLY A 99 -7.20 -9.58 -5.89
CA GLY A 99 -6.96 -10.03 -7.26
C GLY A 99 -7.93 -11.12 -7.72
N VAL A 100 -8.23 -12.11 -6.86
CA VAL A 100 -9.24 -13.14 -7.16
C VAL A 100 -10.63 -12.51 -7.34
N GLY A 101 -11.01 -11.60 -6.44
CA GLY A 101 -12.29 -10.89 -6.55
C GLY A 101 -12.43 -10.16 -7.88
N VAL A 102 -11.40 -9.42 -8.28
CA VAL A 102 -11.37 -8.71 -9.57
C VAL A 102 -11.36 -9.69 -10.74
N ALA A 103 -10.55 -10.76 -10.69
CA ALA A 103 -10.50 -11.77 -11.74
C ALA A 103 -11.88 -12.44 -11.94
N ILE A 104 -12.56 -12.79 -10.86
CA ILE A 104 -13.92 -13.34 -10.94
C ILE A 104 -14.87 -12.32 -11.58
N TYR A 105 -14.84 -11.06 -11.13
CA TYR A 105 -15.74 -10.03 -11.65
C TYR A 105 -15.49 -9.73 -13.13
N THR A 106 -14.23 -9.63 -13.55
CA THR A 106 -13.88 -9.26 -14.94
C THR A 106 -13.96 -10.47 -15.89
N MET A 107 -13.51 -11.65 -15.46
CA MET A 107 -13.29 -12.80 -16.34
C MET A 107 -14.38 -13.88 -16.25
N ALA A 108 -15.08 -14.02 -15.11
CA ALA A 108 -16.13 -15.05 -15.00
C ALA A 108 -17.36 -14.75 -15.85
N TYR A 109 -17.52 -13.49 -16.32
CA TYR A 109 -18.55 -13.16 -17.30
C TYR A 109 -18.43 -13.98 -18.58
N THR A 110 -17.21 -14.25 -19.06
CA THR A 110 -16.96 -15.07 -20.24
C THR A 110 -17.37 -16.53 -20.02
N LEU A 111 -17.24 -17.03 -18.79
CA LEU A 111 -17.61 -18.40 -18.41
C LEU A 111 -19.11 -18.56 -18.09
N PHE A 112 -19.73 -17.52 -17.55
CA PHE A 112 -21.12 -17.52 -17.08
C PHE A 112 -21.92 -16.31 -17.57
N PRO A 113 -22.13 -16.13 -18.89
CA PRO A 113 -22.82 -14.96 -19.45
C PRO A 113 -24.23 -14.74 -18.89
N SER A 114 -24.94 -15.83 -18.59
CA SER A 114 -26.31 -15.79 -18.10
C SER A 114 -26.47 -15.28 -16.66
N LEU A 115 -25.42 -15.37 -15.85
CA LEU A 115 -25.45 -14.91 -14.45
C LEU A 115 -25.12 -13.43 -14.31
N LEU A 116 -24.41 -12.85 -15.28
CA LEU A 116 -23.86 -11.49 -15.23
C LEU A 116 -24.34 -10.57 -16.37
N SER A 117 -25.34 -11.01 -17.15
CA SER A 117 -25.84 -10.30 -18.34
C SER A 117 -26.37 -8.90 -18.11
N THR A 118 -26.57 -8.49 -16.86
CA THR A 118 -26.96 -7.12 -16.47
C THR A 118 -25.78 -6.21 -16.15
N ALA A 119 -24.59 -6.76 -15.98
CA ALA A 119 -23.36 -5.98 -15.77
C ALA A 119 -22.73 -5.76 -17.15
N GLY A 120 -22.99 -4.62 -17.78
CA GLY A 120 -22.19 -4.18 -18.94
C GLY A 120 -20.70 -4.21 -18.63
N VAL A 121 -19.85 -3.82 -19.58
CA VAL A 121 -18.38 -3.71 -19.44
C VAL A 121 -18.00 -3.42 -17.99
N ALA A 122 -17.09 -4.23 -17.42
CA ALA A 122 -16.67 -4.16 -16.01
C ALA A 122 -16.42 -2.72 -15.58
N ASP A 123 -17.38 -2.13 -14.88
CA ASP A 123 -17.27 -0.74 -14.43
C ASP A 123 -16.28 -0.63 -13.26
N THR A 124 -15.70 0.55 -13.09
CA THR A 124 -14.71 0.80 -12.05
C THR A 124 -15.23 0.49 -10.64
N TRP A 125 -16.53 0.72 -10.38
CA TRP A 125 -17.14 0.46 -9.07
C TRP A 125 -17.29 -1.04 -8.80
N GLY A 126 -17.66 -1.81 -9.82
CA GLY A 126 -17.74 -3.27 -9.71
C GLY A 126 -16.37 -3.89 -9.43
N ILE A 127 -15.31 -3.40 -10.09
CA ILE A 127 -13.93 -3.83 -9.81
C ILE A 127 -13.55 -3.53 -8.36
N ILE A 128 -13.84 -2.31 -7.86
CA ILE A 128 -13.54 -1.92 -6.48
C ILE A 128 -14.29 -2.81 -5.47
N LEU A 129 -15.59 -3.01 -5.68
CA LEU A 129 -16.41 -3.87 -4.81
C LEU A 129 -15.93 -5.32 -4.81
N ALA A 130 -15.59 -5.86 -5.97
CA ALA A 130 -15.06 -7.20 -6.11
C ALA A 130 -13.71 -7.36 -5.40
N ALA A 131 -12.82 -6.37 -5.54
CA ALA A 131 -11.54 -6.32 -4.82
C ALA A 131 -11.76 -6.25 -3.30
N CYS A 132 -12.68 -5.42 -2.83
CA CYS A 132 -13.03 -5.33 -1.40
C CYS A 132 -13.56 -6.65 -0.86
N ILE A 133 -14.47 -7.31 -1.58
CA ILE A 133 -15.04 -8.61 -1.18
C ILE A 133 -13.94 -9.68 -1.12
N GLY A 134 -13.07 -9.73 -2.13
CA GLY A 134 -11.95 -10.66 -2.17
C GLY A 134 -10.95 -10.44 -1.03
N ALA A 135 -10.55 -9.19 -0.77
CA ALA A 135 -9.68 -8.84 0.34
C ALA A 135 -10.31 -9.18 1.70
N LEU A 136 -11.61 -8.87 1.89
CA LEU A 136 -12.36 -9.16 3.11
C LEU A 136 -12.47 -10.66 3.34
N SER A 137 -12.70 -11.45 2.29
CA SER A 137 -12.78 -12.92 2.39
C SER A 137 -11.48 -13.52 2.94
N VAL A 138 -10.33 -13.06 2.42
CA VAL A 138 -9.03 -13.48 2.92
C VAL A 138 -8.77 -12.97 4.33
N LEU A 139 -9.14 -11.73 4.66
CA LEU A 139 -9.05 -11.20 6.03
C LEU A 139 -9.82 -12.08 7.02
N LEU A 140 -11.07 -12.43 6.71
CA LEU A 140 -11.89 -13.29 7.56
C LEU A 140 -11.28 -14.69 7.71
N MET A 141 -10.76 -15.27 6.62
CA MET A 141 -10.10 -16.56 6.63
C MET A 141 -8.84 -16.53 7.52
N ILE A 142 -7.94 -15.56 7.31
CA ILE A 142 -6.72 -15.40 8.13
C ILE A 142 -7.06 -15.13 9.60
N SER A 143 -8.08 -14.31 9.87
CA SER A 143 -8.51 -14.04 11.25
C SER A 143 -9.04 -15.28 11.94
N ALA A 144 -9.82 -16.12 11.25
CA ALA A 144 -10.34 -17.39 11.76
C ALA A 144 -9.19 -18.39 12.01
N VAL A 145 -8.25 -18.51 11.08
CA VAL A 145 -7.08 -19.39 11.22
C VAL A 145 -6.18 -18.91 12.35
N SER A 146 -5.87 -17.61 12.41
CA SER A 146 -5.03 -17.01 13.47
C SER A 146 -5.63 -17.17 14.86
N SER A 147 -6.95 -17.30 14.98
CA SER A 147 -7.61 -17.55 16.27
C SER A 147 -7.37 -18.98 16.79
N ARG A 148 -7.18 -19.94 15.88
CA ARG A 148 -6.97 -21.36 16.19
C ARG A 148 -5.50 -21.74 16.30
N LEU A 149 -4.63 -21.12 15.48
CA LEU A 149 -3.19 -21.38 15.49
C LEU A 149 -2.50 -20.51 16.53
N HIS A 150 -1.71 -21.14 17.38
CA HIS A 150 -0.93 -20.46 18.43
C HIS A 150 0.41 -19.94 17.90
N ASP A 151 0.93 -20.58 16.84
CA ASP A 151 2.21 -20.24 16.25
C ASP A 151 2.05 -19.26 15.08
N ILE A 152 2.86 -18.19 15.13
CA ILE A 152 2.83 -17.13 14.13
C ILE A 152 3.38 -17.57 12.77
N VAL A 153 4.32 -18.55 12.76
CA VAL A 153 4.90 -19.10 11.53
C VAL A 153 3.84 -19.88 10.76
N SER A 154 3.00 -20.64 11.45
CA SER A 154 1.89 -21.36 10.85
C SER A 154 0.88 -20.40 10.20
N VAL A 155 0.59 -19.24 10.80
CA VAL A 155 -0.27 -18.21 10.20
C VAL A 155 0.36 -17.65 8.92
N LEU A 156 1.67 -17.42 8.93
CA LEU A 156 2.41 -16.97 7.75
C LEU A 156 2.34 -18.00 6.62
N ILE A 157 2.57 -19.28 6.91
CA ILE A 157 2.49 -20.36 5.92
C ILE A 157 1.10 -20.41 5.30
N VAL A 158 0.04 -20.33 6.10
CA VAL A 158 -1.34 -20.31 5.60
C VAL A 158 -1.57 -19.10 4.68
N GLY A 159 -1.09 -17.92 5.03
CA GLY A 159 -1.17 -16.74 4.17
C GLY A 159 -0.52 -16.95 2.81
N VAL A 160 0.68 -17.54 2.78
CA VAL A 160 1.39 -17.89 1.53
C VAL A 160 0.62 -18.93 0.72
N MET A 161 0.06 -19.96 1.38
CA MET A 161 -0.75 -20.99 0.69
C MET A 161 -2.03 -20.40 0.09
N ILE A 162 -2.68 -19.44 0.79
CA ILE A 162 -3.82 -18.69 0.22
C ILE A 162 -3.37 -17.91 -1.02
N GLY A 163 -2.19 -17.31 -1.00
CA GLY A 163 -1.61 -16.63 -2.16
C GLY A 163 -1.43 -17.56 -3.36
N PHE A 164 -0.93 -18.78 -3.16
CA PHE A 164 -0.79 -19.78 -4.22
C PHE A 164 -2.15 -20.27 -4.76
N LEU A 165 -3.12 -20.53 -3.88
CA LEU A 165 -4.47 -20.88 -4.30
C LEU A 165 -5.11 -19.76 -5.13
N ALA A 166 -4.98 -18.50 -4.67
CA ALA A 166 -5.47 -17.34 -5.40
C ALA A 166 -4.83 -17.23 -6.79
N SER A 167 -3.50 -17.39 -6.89
CA SER A 167 -2.78 -17.36 -8.16
C SER A 167 -3.24 -18.48 -9.11
N SER A 168 -3.51 -19.67 -8.57
CA SER A 168 -4.03 -20.79 -9.37
C SER A 168 -5.44 -20.50 -9.93
N VAL A 169 -6.33 -19.95 -9.10
CA VAL A 169 -7.69 -19.53 -9.55
C VAL A 169 -7.58 -18.45 -10.63
N ILE A 170 -6.76 -17.43 -10.41
CA ILE A 170 -6.53 -16.36 -11.38
C ILE A 170 -6.02 -16.94 -12.70
N SER A 171 -5.02 -17.84 -12.66
CA SER A 171 -4.44 -18.44 -13.86
C SER A 171 -5.48 -19.26 -14.66
N ILE A 172 -6.37 -19.99 -13.99
CA ILE A 172 -7.46 -20.71 -14.64
C ILE A 172 -8.42 -19.74 -15.33
N LEU A 173 -8.83 -18.67 -14.64
CA LEU A 173 -9.71 -17.67 -15.22
C LEU A 173 -9.06 -16.96 -16.42
N GLN A 174 -7.78 -16.61 -16.33
CA GLN A 174 -7.01 -16.01 -17.42
C GLN A 174 -6.92 -16.92 -18.66
N TYR A 175 -6.77 -18.22 -18.45
CA TYR A 175 -6.68 -19.19 -19.55
C TYR A 175 -7.97 -19.25 -20.40
N PHE A 176 -9.14 -19.08 -19.78
CA PHE A 176 -10.44 -19.12 -20.45
C PHE A 176 -10.98 -17.73 -20.85
N SER A 177 -10.27 -16.66 -20.53
CA SER A 177 -10.71 -15.28 -20.80
C SER A 177 -10.43 -14.83 -22.22
N ASP A 178 -11.26 -13.94 -22.72
CA ASP A 178 -11.01 -13.18 -23.95
C ASP A 178 -9.95 -12.08 -23.73
N GLU A 179 -9.41 -11.54 -24.82
CA GLU A 179 -8.32 -10.57 -24.80
C GLU A 179 -8.69 -9.28 -24.07
N GLU A 180 -9.92 -8.77 -24.21
CA GLU A 180 -10.36 -7.51 -23.66
C GLU A 180 -10.47 -7.58 -22.11
N THR A 181 -11.08 -8.64 -21.60
CA THR A 181 -11.22 -8.86 -20.14
C THR A 181 -9.88 -9.16 -19.50
N LEU A 182 -9.02 -9.94 -20.16
CA LEU A 182 -7.66 -10.18 -19.71
C LEU A 182 -6.86 -8.87 -19.60
N LYS A 183 -6.95 -8.01 -20.62
CA LYS A 183 -6.30 -6.69 -20.63
C LYS A 183 -6.79 -5.81 -19.48
N THR A 184 -8.09 -5.77 -19.21
CA THR A 184 -8.68 -5.01 -18.10
C THR A 184 -8.11 -5.45 -16.76
N TYR A 185 -8.04 -6.76 -16.52
CA TYR A 185 -7.44 -7.32 -15.31
C TYR A 185 -5.95 -6.98 -15.19
N LEU A 186 -5.18 -7.11 -16.28
CA LEU A 186 -3.75 -6.82 -16.27
C LEU A 186 -3.48 -5.34 -15.96
N ILE A 187 -4.24 -4.42 -16.56
CA ILE A 187 -4.12 -2.98 -16.27
C ILE A 187 -4.39 -2.71 -14.79
N TRP A 188 -5.45 -3.29 -14.22
CA TRP A 188 -5.73 -3.16 -12.79
C TRP A 188 -4.60 -3.76 -11.92
N SER A 189 -4.05 -4.91 -12.30
CA SER A 189 -3.00 -5.60 -11.55
C SER A 189 -1.65 -4.86 -11.55
N PHE A 190 -1.42 -3.98 -12.49
CA PHE A 190 -0.23 -3.12 -12.50
C PHE A 190 -0.26 -2.03 -11.43
N GLY A 191 -1.43 -1.74 -10.88
CA GLY A 191 -1.63 -0.67 -9.90
C GLY A 191 -1.54 0.72 -10.54
N SER A 192 -2.37 1.62 -10.08
CA SER A 192 -2.35 3.02 -10.51
C SER A 192 -3.01 3.91 -9.46
N VAL A 193 -2.39 5.01 -9.13
CA VAL A 193 -2.99 6.07 -8.30
C VAL A 193 -3.68 7.13 -9.15
N ALA A 194 -3.38 7.17 -10.48
CA ALA A 194 -3.86 8.21 -11.39
C ALA A 194 -5.36 8.13 -11.71
N GLY A 195 -5.98 6.95 -11.53
CA GLY A 195 -7.40 6.73 -11.82
C GLY A 195 -8.36 7.10 -10.70
N THR A 196 -7.87 7.53 -9.54
CA THR A 196 -8.72 7.79 -8.37
C THR A 196 -9.47 9.13 -8.49
N THR A 197 -10.79 9.07 -8.40
CA THR A 197 -11.68 10.23 -8.40
C THR A 197 -11.92 10.75 -6.98
N TRP A 198 -12.45 11.98 -6.85
CA TRP A 198 -12.86 12.54 -5.55
C TRP A 198 -13.83 11.65 -4.79
N ARG A 199 -14.80 11.06 -5.48
CA ARG A 199 -15.80 10.17 -4.86
C ARG A 199 -15.15 8.91 -4.28
N GLN A 200 -14.18 8.35 -4.99
CA GLN A 200 -13.41 7.20 -4.51
C GLN A 200 -12.51 7.57 -3.33
N LEU A 201 -11.84 8.73 -3.42
CA LEU A 201 -10.99 9.24 -2.35
C LEU A 201 -11.80 9.52 -1.08
N GLN A 202 -13.01 10.08 -1.17
CA GLN A 202 -13.90 10.30 -0.03
C GLN A 202 -14.29 9.00 0.70
N LEU A 203 -14.34 7.87 0.01
CA LEU A 203 -14.59 6.56 0.63
C LEU A 203 -13.30 5.94 1.19
N MET A 204 -12.19 6.03 0.46
CA MET A 204 -10.91 5.48 0.87
C MET A 204 -10.29 6.22 2.06
N LEU A 205 -10.35 7.55 2.06
CA LEU A 205 -9.70 8.42 3.04
C LEU A 205 -10.12 8.11 4.49
N PRO A 206 -11.41 8.05 4.86
CA PRO A 206 -11.82 7.77 6.23
C PRO A 206 -11.33 6.41 6.71
N VAL A 207 -11.42 5.38 5.86
CA VAL A 207 -11.00 4.01 6.21
C VAL A 207 -9.50 3.96 6.50
N VAL A 208 -8.69 4.56 5.63
CA VAL A 208 -7.24 4.59 5.81
C VAL A 208 -6.85 5.44 7.01
N LEU A 209 -7.48 6.62 7.21
CA LEU A 209 -7.21 7.48 8.38
C LEU A 209 -7.53 6.79 9.71
N VAL A 210 -8.65 6.06 9.80
CA VAL A 210 -8.99 5.26 10.98
C VAL A 210 -7.93 4.18 11.22
N GLY A 211 -7.48 3.50 10.17
CA GLY A 211 -6.41 2.52 10.25
C GLY A 211 -5.06 3.12 10.68
N LEU A 212 -4.68 4.29 10.14
CA LEU A 212 -3.48 5.03 10.54
C LEU A 212 -3.56 5.47 12.00
N PHE A 213 -4.70 6.00 12.42
CA PHE A 213 -4.94 6.38 13.82
C PHE A 213 -4.82 5.17 14.76
N ALA A 214 -5.45 4.05 14.41
CA ALA A 214 -5.32 2.81 15.16
C ALA A 214 -3.85 2.35 15.25
N ALA A 215 -3.08 2.46 14.16
CA ALA A 215 -1.66 2.12 14.15
C ALA A 215 -0.83 3.05 15.07
N LEU A 216 -1.17 4.34 15.17
CA LEU A 216 -0.51 5.31 16.07
C LEU A 216 -0.75 5.00 17.55
N LEU A 217 -1.77 4.22 17.90
CA LEU A 217 -2.05 3.79 19.27
C LEU A 217 -1.31 2.50 19.67
N MET A 218 -0.63 1.82 18.74
CA MET A 218 -0.01 0.50 18.93
C MET A 218 1.50 0.47 19.23
N PRO A 219 2.28 1.58 19.26
CA PRO A 219 3.74 1.53 19.40
C PRO A 219 4.21 0.78 20.65
N LYS A 220 3.53 0.95 21.79
CA LYS A 220 3.87 0.26 23.05
C LYS A 220 3.78 -1.26 22.90
N GLN A 221 2.71 -1.76 22.31
CA GLN A 221 2.49 -3.18 22.08
C GLN A 221 3.45 -3.72 21.03
N MET A 222 3.74 -2.94 19.98
CA MET A 222 4.71 -3.31 18.95
C MET A 222 6.13 -3.38 19.51
N ASN A 223 6.52 -2.47 20.41
CA ASN A 223 7.81 -2.53 21.12
C ASN A 223 7.90 -3.80 21.97
N ALA A 224 6.86 -4.13 22.73
CA ALA A 224 6.83 -5.34 23.54
C ALA A 224 6.97 -6.62 22.69
N LEU A 225 6.22 -6.71 21.56
CA LEU A 225 6.32 -7.84 20.63
C LEU A 225 7.71 -7.95 19.98
N GLY A 226 8.33 -6.82 19.65
CA GLY A 226 9.67 -6.78 19.08
C GLY A 226 10.75 -7.40 19.97
N LEU A 227 10.59 -7.30 21.30
CA LEU A 227 11.48 -7.92 22.30
C LEU A 227 11.18 -9.41 22.54
N GLY A 228 10.12 -9.93 21.98
CA GLY A 228 9.73 -11.34 22.07
C GLY A 228 8.44 -11.58 22.84
N GLU A 229 7.75 -12.70 22.53
CA GLU A 229 6.44 -13.00 23.10
C GLU A 229 6.52 -13.24 24.63
N ASN A 230 7.58 -13.90 25.12
CA ASN A 230 7.75 -14.14 26.54
C ASN A 230 7.89 -12.82 27.32
N TYR A 231 8.69 -11.89 26.77
CA TYR A 231 8.81 -10.55 27.35
C TYR A 231 7.48 -9.79 27.30
N ALA A 232 6.80 -9.82 26.14
CA ALA A 232 5.50 -9.15 26.00
C ALA A 232 4.48 -9.67 27.02
N ARG A 233 4.46 -10.97 27.30
CA ARG A 233 3.60 -11.57 28.36
C ARG A 233 3.98 -11.11 29.75
N SER A 234 5.28 -11.05 30.08
CA SER A 234 5.74 -10.64 31.41
C SER A 234 5.39 -9.20 31.75
N VAL A 235 5.28 -8.32 30.74
CA VAL A 235 4.84 -6.92 30.90
C VAL A 235 3.33 -6.75 30.75
N GLY A 236 2.54 -7.85 30.78
CA GLY A 236 1.08 -7.82 30.78
C GLY A 236 0.43 -7.60 29.41
N THR A 237 1.17 -7.74 28.32
CA THR A 237 0.60 -7.56 26.97
C THR A 237 -0.22 -8.79 26.56
N ASN A 238 -1.49 -8.60 26.21
CA ASN A 238 -2.31 -9.67 25.65
C ASN A 238 -1.93 -9.92 24.17
N ILE A 239 -1.00 -10.87 23.96
CA ILE A 239 -0.44 -11.17 22.64
C ILE A 239 -1.51 -11.56 21.62
N ARG A 240 -2.54 -12.35 22.03
CA ARG A 240 -3.62 -12.78 21.11
C ARG A 240 -4.42 -11.58 20.59
N LEU A 241 -4.76 -10.64 21.48
CA LEU A 241 -5.49 -9.43 21.10
C LEU A 241 -4.63 -8.55 20.19
N VAL A 242 -3.38 -8.30 20.56
CA VAL A 242 -2.46 -7.45 19.76
C VAL A 242 -2.22 -8.05 18.39
N ARG A 243 -1.96 -9.36 18.28
CA ARG A 243 -1.81 -10.07 17.01
C ARG A 243 -3.04 -9.89 16.11
N ARG A 244 -4.24 -10.11 16.67
CA ARG A 244 -5.52 -9.94 15.94
C ARG A 244 -5.70 -8.50 15.47
N LEU A 245 -5.45 -7.51 16.34
CA LEU A 245 -5.57 -6.10 15.98
C LEU A 245 -4.61 -5.72 14.86
N LEU A 246 -3.34 -6.12 14.93
CA LEU A 246 -2.36 -5.84 13.87
C LEU A 246 -2.79 -6.46 12.53
N ILE A 247 -3.27 -7.71 12.51
CA ILE A 247 -3.78 -8.36 11.30
C ILE A 247 -4.97 -7.59 10.73
N VAL A 248 -5.95 -7.24 11.56
CA VAL A 248 -7.18 -6.55 11.12
C VAL A 248 -6.85 -5.14 10.58
N ILE A 249 -6.06 -4.34 11.33
CA ILE A 249 -5.68 -2.99 10.92
C ILE A 249 -4.94 -3.04 9.59
N THR A 250 -3.91 -3.88 9.49
CA THR A 250 -3.13 -4.05 8.26
C THR A 250 -4.01 -4.47 7.09
N SER A 251 -4.90 -5.44 7.30
CA SER A 251 -5.74 -5.98 6.23
C SER A 251 -6.76 -4.97 5.73
N ILE A 252 -7.37 -4.19 6.64
CA ILE A 252 -8.33 -3.14 6.26
C ILE A 252 -7.62 -2.05 5.46
N ILE A 253 -6.47 -1.57 5.92
CA ILE A 253 -5.69 -0.55 5.23
C ILE A 253 -5.28 -1.06 3.84
N THR A 254 -4.63 -2.23 3.78
CA THR A 254 -4.13 -2.79 2.53
C THR A 254 -5.26 -3.14 1.56
N GLY A 255 -6.31 -3.80 2.05
CA GLY A 255 -7.46 -4.20 1.22
C GLY A 255 -8.20 -2.99 0.64
N CYS A 256 -8.40 -1.95 1.45
CA CYS A 256 -9.00 -0.70 1.00
C CYS A 256 -8.14 -0.05 -0.10
N ILE A 257 -6.85 0.19 0.17
CA ILE A 257 -5.96 0.82 -0.81
C ILE A 257 -5.90 -0.01 -2.09
N THR A 258 -5.69 -1.33 -1.99
CA THR A 258 -5.62 -2.22 -3.14
C THR A 258 -6.91 -2.21 -3.98
N ALA A 259 -8.07 -2.09 -3.36
CA ALA A 259 -9.34 -2.03 -4.09
C ALA A 259 -9.42 -0.77 -5.00
N PHE A 260 -8.92 0.37 -4.54
CA PHE A 260 -9.00 1.63 -5.29
C PHE A 260 -7.82 1.85 -6.24
N THR A 261 -6.62 1.39 -5.88
CA THR A 261 -5.38 1.66 -6.63
C THR A 261 -4.82 0.44 -7.36
N GLY A 262 -5.43 -0.73 -7.18
CA GLY A 262 -4.76 -1.98 -7.49
C GLY A 262 -3.64 -2.30 -6.48
N PRO A 263 -2.98 -3.45 -6.61
CA PRO A 263 -1.91 -3.85 -5.71
C PRO A 263 -0.68 -2.95 -5.90
N ILE A 264 -0.10 -2.46 -4.79
CA ILE A 264 1.17 -1.72 -4.77
C ILE A 264 2.17 -2.56 -3.96
N ALA A 265 3.24 -2.99 -4.61
CA ALA A 265 4.24 -3.89 -4.04
C ALA A 265 5.47 -3.13 -3.51
N PHE A 266 6.29 -3.81 -2.71
CA PHE A 266 7.59 -3.39 -2.18
C PHE A 266 7.58 -2.23 -1.19
N LEU A 267 6.62 -1.33 -1.23
CA LEU A 267 6.58 -0.14 -0.38
C LEU A 267 6.52 -0.50 1.11
N GLY A 268 5.66 -1.48 1.46
CA GLY A 268 5.53 -1.98 2.83
C GLY A 268 6.80 -2.64 3.37
N MET A 269 7.62 -3.20 2.48
CA MET A 269 8.89 -3.80 2.87
C MET A 269 10.02 -2.75 2.93
N ALA A 270 10.16 -1.92 1.91
CA ALA A 270 11.31 -1.01 1.75
C ALA A 270 11.28 0.17 2.72
N VAL A 271 10.10 0.81 2.91
CA VAL A 271 9.99 2.03 3.73
C VAL A 271 10.37 1.80 5.20
N PRO A 272 9.87 0.78 5.91
CA PRO A 272 10.28 0.56 7.30
C PRO A 272 11.78 0.29 7.45
N HIS A 273 12.39 -0.34 6.45
CA HIS A 273 13.85 -0.53 6.42
C HIS A 273 14.59 0.79 6.27
N PHE A 274 14.19 1.60 5.30
CA PHE A 274 14.74 2.94 5.09
C PHE A 274 14.66 3.79 6.36
N VAL A 275 13.49 3.77 7.02
CA VAL A 275 13.25 4.52 8.26
C VAL A 275 14.17 4.04 9.39
N ARG A 276 14.33 2.72 9.58
CA ARG A 276 15.25 2.18 10.62
C ARG A 276 16.70 2.60 10.37
N LEU A 277 17.15 2.64 9.11
CA LEU A 277 18.50 3.11 8.76
C LEU A 277 18.67 4.60 9.01
N LEU A 278 17.68 5.41 8.63
CA LEU A 278 17.72 6.86 8.72
C LEU A 278 17.66 7.34 10.17
N PHE A 279 16.69 6.82 10.95
CA PHE A 279 16.48 7.22 12.35
C PHE A 279 17.39 6.46 13.32
N ARG A 280 17.96 5.33 12.93
CA ARG A 280 18.82 4.47 13.75
C ARG A 280 18.18 4.09 15.09
N THR A 281 16.93 3.71 15.06
CA THR A 281 16.14 3.33 16.24
C THR A 281 15.30 2.09 15.96
N ALA A 282 14.98 1.34 17.03
CA ALA A 282 13.99 0.26 17.02
C ALA A 282 12.70 0.65 17.74
N ASP A 283 12.62 1.85 18.30
CA ASP A 283 11.44 2.31 19.04
C ASP A 283 10.29 2.66 18.10
N HIS A 284 9.17 1.94 18.22
CA HIS A 284 7.99 2.14 17.40
C HIS A 284 7.28 3.47 17.65
N HIS A 285 7.52 4.17 18.78
CA HIS A 285 7.03 5.54 18.98
C HIS A 285 7.62 6.53 17.97
N ILE A 286 8.82 6.24 17.46
CA ILE A 286 9.48 7.01 16.41
C ILE A 286 9.24 6.36 15.04
N LEU A 287 9.36 5.01 14.96
CA LEU A 287 9.23 4.30 13.70
C LEU A 287 7.85 4.44 13.07
N VAL A 288 6.76 4.39 13.85
CA VAL A 288 5.39 4.48 13.32
C VAL A 288 5.15 5.81 12.61
N PRO A 289 5.29 6.98 13.23
CA PRO A 289 5.10 8.25 12.54
C PRO A 289 6.12 8.48 11.43
N ALA A 290 7.37 8.07 11.61
CA ALA A 290 8.40 8.19 10.59
C ALA A 290 8.10 7.33 9.35
N THR A 291 7.54 6.11 9.54
CA THR A 291 7.14 5.23 8.43
C THR A 291 5.94 5.79 7.67
N ILE A 292 4.95 6.35 8.36
CA ILE A 292 3.80 7.02 7.75
C ILE A 292 4.29 8.15 6.82
N LEU A 293 5.09 9.06 7.33
CA LEU A 293 5.60 10.20 6.55
C LEU A 293 6.53 9.76 5.42
N SER A 294 7.47 8.86 5.69
CA SER A 294 8.40 8.39 4.66
C SER A 294 7.70 7.60 3.56
N GLY A 295 6.63 6.86 3.89
CA GLY A 295 5.81 6.16 2.93
C GLY A 295 5.04 7.11 2.02
N SER A 296 4.43 8.15 2.59
CA SER A 296 3.79 9.23 1.82
C SER A 296 4.79 9.89 0.87
N PHE A 297 5.97 10.25 1.37
CA PHE A 297 7.02 10.86 0.56
C PHE A 297 7.47 9.94 -0.58
N LEU A 298 7.77 8.68 -0.28
CA LEU A 298 8.32 7.76 -1.27
C LEU A 298 7.29 7.45 -2.37
N LEU A 299 6.01 7.27 -2.03
CA LEU A 299 5.01 6.98 -3.06
C LEU A 299 4.72 8.19 -3.95
N LEU A 300 4.74 9.43 -3.41
CA LEU A 300 4.69 10.65 -4.21
C LEU A 300 5.88 10.73 -5.18
N VAL A 301 7.09 10.41 -4.73
CA VAL A 301 8.27 10.35 -5.60
C VAL A 301 8.14 9.26 -6.67
N CYS A 302 7.63 8.08 -6.30
CA CYS A 302 7.36 7.01 -7.27
C CYS A 302 6.34 7.46 -8.31
N ASP A 303 5.27 8.13 -7.90
CA ASP A 303 4.26 8.63 -8.82
C ASP A 303 4.80 9.68 -9.79
N LEU A 304 5.61 10.63 -9.30
CA LEU A 304 6.35 11.57 -10.16
C LEU A 304 7.18 10.84 -11.23
N LEU A 305 7.83 9.75 -10.87
CA LEU A 305 8.65 8.96 -11.79
C LEU A 305 7.82 8.13 -12.79
N THR A 306 6.55 7.85 -12.50
CA THR A 306 5.64 7.16 -13.45
C THR A 306 5.31 8.04 -14.64
N GLN A 307 5.44 9.37 -14.51
CA GLN A 307 5.03 10.35 -15.50
C GLN A 307 6.26 10.99 -16.14
N ALA A 308 6.69 10.47 -17.27
CA ALA A 308 7.76 11.10 -18.04
C ALA A 308 7.22 12.36 -18.74
N PRO A 309 7.84 13.56 -18.53
CA PRO A 309 7.39 14.78 -19.16
C PRO A 309 7.42 14.67 -20.69
N GLY A 310 6.36 15.14 -21.34
CA GLY A 310 6.26 15.15 -22.80
C GLY A 310 5.95 13.78 -23.44
N HIS A 311 5.74 12.74 -22.65
CA HIS A 311 5.29 11.43 -23.13
C HIS A 311 3.88 11.14 -22.65
N GLN A 312 3.04 10.59 -23.53
CA GLN A 312 1.65 10.19 -23.21
C GLN A 312 1.59 8.86 -22.40
N PHE A 313 2.73 8.18 -22.25
CA PHE A 313 2.80 6.91 -21.53
C PHE A 313 3.00 7.14 -20.04
N VAL A 314 2.16 6.49 -19.24
CA VAL A 314 2.29 6.42 -17.77
C VAL A 314 2.82 5.04 -17.42
N LEU A 315 3.95 4.99 -16.70
CA LEU A 315 4.53 3.72 -16.27
C LEU A 315 3.70 3.11 -15.13
N PRO A 316 3.58 1.77 -15.05
CA PRO A 316 2.94 1.12 -13.93
C PRO A 316 3.64 1.45 -12.61
N ILE A 317 2.88 1.81 -11.57
CA ILE A 317 3.46 2.21 -10.28
C ILE A 317 4.23 1.06 -9.63
N ASN A 318 3.78 -0.18 -9.82
CA ASN A 318 4.47 -1.37 -9.33
C ASN A 318 5.86 -1.55 -9.93
N ALA A 319 6.06 -1.19 -11.20
CA ALA A 319 7.38 -1.25 -11.83
C ALA A 319 8.34 -0.27 -11.15
N ILE A 320 7.90 0.96 -10.89
CA ILE A 320 8.72 1.99 -10.23
C ILE A 320 8.99 1.64 -8.77
N THR A 321 7.97 1.25 -7.99
CA THR A 321 8.15 0.86 -6.59
C THR A 321 9.05 -0.36 -6.43
N SER A 322 8.96 -1.33 -7.36
CA SER A 322 9.84 -2.50 -7.39
C SER A 322 11.27 -2.14 -7.74
N LEU A 323 11.46 -1.28 -8.76
CA LEU A 323 12.78 -0.84 -9.21
C LEU A 323 13.53 -0.07 -8.12
N LEU A 324 12.81 0.72 -7.32
CA LEU A 324 13.40 1.47 -6.21
C LEU A 324 13.48 0.62 -4.93
N GLY A 325 12.47 -0.20 -4.65
CA GLY A 325 12.37 -0.97 -3.41
C GLY A 325 13.32 -2.16 -3.35
N ALA A 326 13.44 -2.94 -4.42
CA ALA A 326 14.26 -4.14 -4.43
C ALA A 326 15.76 -3.85 -4.16
N PRO A 327 16.41 -2.85 -4.79
CA PRO A 327 17.81 -2.52 -4.46
C PRO A 327 18.00 -2.09 -3.02
N VAL A 328 17.06 -1.33 -2.44
CA VAL A 328 17.13 -0.90 -1.03
C VAL A 328 17.13 -2.12 -0.11
N VAL A 329 16.25 -3.09 -0.34
CA VAL A 329 16.18 -4.31 0.45
C VAL A 329 17.47 -5.14 0.32
N ILE A 330 17.99 -5.29 -0.90
CA ILE A 330 19.24 -6.01 -1.15
C ILE A 330 20.42 -5.36 -0.42
N LEU A 331 20.55 -4.04 -0.52
CA LEU A 331 21.64 -3.29 0.16
C LEU A 331 21.56 -3.44 1.69
N VAL A 332 20.36 -3.42 2.26
CA VAL A 332 20.14 -3.62 3.70
C VAL A 332 20.58 -5.01 4.14
N LEU A 333 20.22 -6.04 3.39
CA LEU A 333 20.59 -7.43 3.68
C LEU A 333 22.11 -7.64 3.61
N LEU A 334 22.77 -7.11 2.60
CA LEU A 334 24.22 -7.18 2.45
C LEU A 334 24.95 -6.40 3.54
N GLY A 335 24.46 -5.22 3.92
CA GLY A 335 25.03 -4.40 4.98
C GLY A 335 24.98 -5.06 6.37
N ASN A 336 23.92 -5.78 6.68
CA ASN A 336 23.79 -6.53 7.92
C ASN A 336 24.75 -7.76 8.00
N LYS A 337 25.04 -8.40 6.88
CA LYS A 337 25.98 -9.50 6.82
C LYS A 337 27.41 -9.06 7.16
N ARG A 338 27.87 -7.94 6.62
CA ARG A 338 29.18 -7.35 6.93
C ARG A 338 29.39 -7.03 8.41
N LYS A 339 28.37 -6.53 9.11
CA LYS A 339 28.46 -6.27 10.56
C LYS A 339 28.53 -7.56 11.39
N ARG A 340 27.87 -8.62 10.96
CA ARG A 340 27.86 -9.91 11.67
C ARG A 340 29.18 -10.68 11.49
N ASP A 341 29.83 -10.52 10.36
CA ASP A 341 31.12 -11.16 10.05
C ASP A 341 32.33 -10.39 10.65
N ALA A 342 32.15 -9.08 10.94
CA ALA A 342 33.15 -8.26 11.63
C ALA A 342 33.21 -8.52 13.17
N PHE A 343 32.25 -9.28 13.73
CA PHE A 343 32.19 -9.66 15.14
C PHE A 343 32.40 -11.17 15.35
N LYS A 344 32.83 -11.91 14.30
CA LYS A 344 33.39 -13.27 14.38
C LYS A 344 34.89 -13.21 14.29
#